data_66691604abc9451ac1f3825e4110088b
#
_entry.id   66691604abc9451ac1f3825e4110088b
#
_cell.length_a   1.000
_cell.length_b   1.000
_cell.length_c   1.000
_cell.angle_alpha   90.00
_cell.angle_beta   90.00
_cell.angle_gamma   90.00
#
_symmetry.space_group_name_H-M   'P 1'
#
loop_
_entity.id
_entity.type
_entity.pdbx_description
1 polymer ?
#
loop_
_entity_poly.entity_id
_entity_poly.type
_entity_poly.pdbx_seq_one_letter_code
_entity_poly.pdbx_strand_id
1 'polypeptide(L)'
;MSANDVAAMRKAHKEAEAAYFDAKVGALEFVAQEMTRTGEEYTACELAHMSGLSSNEIARQLGGYYAKASDRAGIRDVRTGVRHIENQYVRILPNGEIDPSSVITVVRKQTVYRMPCENRR
;
A
#
# COMPACT_ATOMS: atom_id res chain seq x y z
N MET A 1 -5.97 -31.78 24.53
CA MET A 1 -6.90 -31.15 23.57
C MET A 1 -7.63 -32.25 22.81
N SER A 2 -8.94 -32.18 22.77
CA SER A 2 -9.77 -33.19 22.09
C SER A 2 -9.82 -32.93 20.57
N ALA A 3 -10.28 -33.93 19.79
CA ALA A 3 -10.48 -33.77 18.37
C ALA A 3 -11.53 -32.67 18.06
N ASN A 4 -12.55 -32.55 18.92
CA ASN A 4 -13.56 -31.50 18.77
C ASN A 4 -12.99 -30.10 18.97
N ASP A 5 -12.03 -29.96 19.91
CA ASP A 5 -11.36 -28.68 20.14
C ASP A 5 -10.54 -28.28 18.93
N VAL A 6 -9.82 -29.20 18.32
CA VAL A 6 -9.04 -28.95 17.10
C VAL A 6 -9.95 -28.55 15.95
N ALA A 7 -11.07 -29.26 15.77
CA ALA A 7 -12.03 -28.94 14.71
C ALA A 7 -12.64 -27.53 14.89
N ALA A 8 -13.00 -27.18 16.13
CA ALA A 8 -13.52 -25.85 16.45
C ALA A 8 -12.51 -24.76 16.18
N MET A 9 -11.25 -24.98 16.52
CA MET A 9 -10.16 -24.01 16.26
C MET A 9 -9.92 -23.82 14.76
N ARG A 10 -9.95 -24.90 13.99
CA ARG A 10 -9.83 -24.82 12.53
C ARG A 10 -10.96 -24.03 11.91
N LYS A 11 -12.19 -24.27 12.36
CA LYS A 11 -13.37 -23.55 11.88
C LYS A 11 -13.25 -22.05 12.18
N ALA A 12 -12.88 -21.71 13.41
CA ALA A 12 -12.70 -20.32 13.82
C ALA A 12 -11.60 -19.64 13.01
N HIS A 13 -10.51 -20.33 12.71
CA HIS A 13 -9.43 -19.82 11.89
C HIS A 13 -9.89 -19.54 10.47
N LYS A 14 -10.63 -20.45 9.86
CA LYS A 14 -11.18 -20.25 8.50
C LYS A 14 -12.16 -19.09 8.44
N GLU A 15 -13.00 -18.94 9.46
CA GLU A 15 -13.93 -17.82 9.56
C GLU A 15 -13.19 -16.48 9.68
N ALA A 16 -12.12 -16.46 10.49
CA ALA A 16 -11.28 -15.27 10.67
C ALA A 16 -10.55 -14.91 9.35
N GLU A 17 -10.05 -15.90 8.62
CA GLU A 17 -9.40 -15.67 7.32
C GLU A 17 -10.39 -15.09 6.30
N ALA A 18 -11.61 -15.62 6.25
CA ALA A 18 -12.65 -15.14 5.35
C ALA A 18 -13.04 -13.70 5.67
N ALA A 19 -13.21 -13.38 6.96
CA ALA A 19 -13.52 -12.03 7.42
C ALA A 19 -12.40 -11.05 7.08
N TYR A 20 -11.14 -11.47 7.25
CA TYR A 20 -9.98 -10.65 6.89
C TYR A 20 -9.93 -10.40 5.39
N PHE A 21 -10.19 -11.42 4.58
CA PHE A 21 -10.24 -11.29 3.12
C PHE A 21 -11.32 -10.30 2.69
N ASP A 22 -12.52 -10.42 3.23
CA ASP A 22 -13.62 -9.51 2.92
C ASP A 22 -13.31 -8.07 3.31
N ALA A 23 -12.70 -7.87 4.48
CA ALA A 23 -12.28 -6.55 4.94
C ALA A 23 -11.20 -5.97 4.01
N LYS A 24 -10.28 -6.79 3.56
CA LYS A 24 -9.23 -6.38 2.61
C LYS A 24 -9.85 -5.96 1.27
N VAL A 25 -10.80 -6.71 0.75
CA VAL A 25 -11.53 -6.35 -0.48
C VAL A 25 -12.20 -5.00 -0.30
N GLY A 26 -12.92 -4.79 0.80
CA GLY A 26 -13.58 -3.51 1.09
C GLY A 26 -12.60 -2.33 1.16
N ALA A 27 -11.45 -2.53 1.79
CA ALA A 27 -10.41 -1.50 1.86
C ALA A 27 -9.85 -1.17 0.47
N LEU A 28 -9.64 -2.18 -0.36
CA LEU A 28 -9.14 -2.00 -1.72
C LEU A 28 -10.18 -1.35 -2.63
N GLU A 29 -11.46 -1.66 -2.44
CA GLU A 29 -12.55 -0.97 -3.16
C GLU A 29 -12.56 0.52 -2.84
N PHE A 30 -12.40 0.88 -1.58
CA PHE A 30 -12.29 2.27 -1.17
C PHE A 30 -11.10 2.97 -1.84
N VAL A 31 -9.94 2.30 -1.82
CA VAL A 31 -8.73 2.82 -2.48
C VAL A 31 -8.98 3.01 -3.98
N ALA A 32 -9.59 2.03 -4.64
CA ALA A 32 -9.88 2.10 -6.06
C ALA A 32 -10.80 3.28 -6.39
N GLN A 33 -11.83 3.50 -5.58
CA GLN A 33 -12.74 4.63 -5.76
C GLN A 33 -12.02 5.97 -5.63
N GLU A 34 -11.18 6.12 -4.60
CA GLU A 34 -10.42 7.34 -4.38
C GLU A 34 -9.41 7.60 -5.49
N MET A 35 -8.68 6.58 -5.91
CA MET A 35 -7.73 6.70 -7.00
C MET A 35 -8.41 7.07 -8.33
N THR A 36 -9.56 6.45 -8.62
CA THR A 36 -10.33 6.75 -9.83
C THR A 36 -10.89 8.16 -9.79
N ARG A 37 -11.39 8.58 -8.62
CA ARG A 37 -11.96 9.92 -8.44
C ARG A 37 -10.93 11.02 -8.68
N THR A 38 -9.71 10.84 -8.19
CA THR A 38 -8.67 11.87 -8.30
C THR A 38 -7.83 11.74 -9.57
N GLY A 39 -7.61 10.53 -10.07
CA GLY A 39 -6.68 10.28 -11.16
C GLY A 39 -5.24 10.58 -10.82
N GLU A 40 -4.92 10.78 -9.53
CA GLU A 40 -3.58 11.12 -9.07
C GLU A 40 -2.72 9.89 -8.83
N GLU A 41 -1.41 10.10 -8.77
CA GLU A 41 -0.44 9.08 -8.42
C GLU A 41 -0.33 8.95 -6.90
N TYR A 42 -0.27 7.71 -6.42
CA TYR A 42 -0.13 7.40 -5.00
C TYR A 42 0.98 6.39 -4.80
N THR A 43 1.75 6.57 -3.73
CA THR A 43 2.73 5.56 -3.30
C THR A 43 2.02 4.48 -2.48
N ALA A 44 2.69 3.33 -2.30
CA ALA A 44 2.15 2.27 -1.45
C ALA A 44 1.92 2.75 -0.01
N CYS A 45 2.81 3.61 0.50
CA CYS A 45 2.67 4.20 1.83
C CYS A 45 1.42 5.07 1.96
N GLU A 46 1.16 5.91 0.95
CA GLU A 46 -0.03 6.76 0.93
C GLU A 46 -1.31 5.92 0.89
N LEU A 47 -1.33 4.88 0.06
CA LEU A 47 -2.47 3.98 -0.05
C LEU A 47 -2.67 3.14 1.21
N ALA A 48 -1.58 2.74 1.86
CA ALA A 48 -1.63 2.05 3.14
C ALA A 48 -2.30 2.92 4.21
N HIS A 49 -1.93 4.19 4.25
CA HIS A 49 -2.50 5.15 5.19
C HIS A 49 -4.01 5.34 4.95
N MET A 50 -4.43 5.40 3.69
CA MET A 50 -5.83 5.55 3.31
C MET A 50 -6.67 4.31 3.62
N SER A 51 -6.11 3.15 3.43
CA SER A 51 -6.84 1.87 3.48
C SER A 51 -6.80 1.18 4.84
N GLY A 52 -5.80 1.49 5.66
CA GLY A 52 -5.54 0.73 6.88
C GLY A 52 -4.78 -0.56 6.66
N LEU A 53 -4.44 -0.89 5.41
CA LEU A 53 -3.60 -2.04 5.09
C LEU A 53 -2.13 -1.65 5.20
N SER A 54 -1.24 -2.64 5.34
CA SER A 54 0.20 -2.36 5.32
C SER A 54 0.67 -1.99 3.91
N SER A 55 1.78 -1.26 3.83
CA SER A 55 2.37 -0.90 2.52
C SER A 55 2.81 -2.15 1.75
N ASN A 56 3.27 -3.19 2.45
CA ASN A 56 3.62 -4.46 1.82
C ASN A 56 2.41 -5.15 1.21
N GLU A 57 1.27 -5.11 1.90
CA GLU A 57 0.03 -5.69 1.38
C GLU A 57 -0.48 -4.91 0.17
N ILE A 58 -0.41 -3.58 0.22
CA ILE A 58 -0.76 -2.73 -0.93
C ILE A 58 0.12 -3.08 -2.14
N ALA A 59 1.43 -3.14 -1.95
CA ALA A 59 2.36 -3.46 -3.04
C ALA A 59 2.08 -4.84 -3.63
N ARG A 60 1.79 -5.82 -2.77
CA ARG A 60 1.47 -7.18 -3.21
C ARG A 60 0.16 -7.23 -3.99
N GLN A 61 -0.87 -6.51 -3.53
CA GLN A 61 -2.17 -6.50 -4.18
C GLN A 61 -2.17 -5.74 -5.51
N LEU A 62 -1.45 -4.65 -5.60
CA LEU A 62 -1.44 -3.82 -6.81
C LEU A 62 -0.41 -4.26 -7.84
N GLY A 63 0.64 -4.96 -7.43
CA GLY A 63 1.71 -5.38 -8.32
C GLY A 63 1.99 -6.88 -8.33
N GLY A 64 1.24 -7.68 -7.58
CA GLY A 64 1.55 -9.08 -7.38
C GLY A 64 0.82 -10.04 -8.30
N TYR A 65 1.35 -11.25 -8.37
CA TYR A 65 0.80 -12.34 -9.18
C TYR A 65 -0.53 -12.87 -8.67
N TYR A 66 -0.70 -12.91 -7.36
CA TYR A 66 -1.89 -13.50 -6.72
C TYR A 66 -2.68 -12.42 -6.03
N ALA A 67 -3.21 -11.53 -6.84
CA ALA A 67 -3.93 -10.35 -6.35
C ALA A 67 -5.44 -10.59 -6.33
N LYS A 68 -5.89 -11.67 -5.66
CA LYS A 68 -7.31 -12.06 -5.62
C LYS A 68 -8.19 -10.96 -5.04
N ALA A 69 -7.74 -10.31 -3.97
CA ALA A 69 -8.51 -9.26 -3.33
C ALA A 69 -8.60 -8.02 -4.20
N SER A 70 -7.50 -7.63 -4.86
CA SER A 70 -7.52 -6.48 -5.77
C SER A 70 -8.31 -6.76 -7.04
N ASP A 71 -8.27 -7.99 -7.55
CA ASP A 71 -9.09 -8.39 -8.69
C ASP A 71 -10.57 -8.27 -8.35
N ARG A 72 -10.97 -8.75 -7.17
CA ARG A 72 -12.35 -8.66 -6.70
C ARG A 72 -12.77 -7.21 -6.42
N ALA A 73 -11.84 -6.37 -6.01
CA ALA A 73 -12.07 -4.95 -5.74
C ALA A 73 -12.11 -4.09 -7.01
N GLY A 74 -11.80 -4.66 -8.17
CA GLY A 74 -11.86 -3.94 -9.45
C GLY A 74 -10.65 -3.07 -9.74
N ILE A 75 -9.48 -3.36 -9.18
CA ILE A 75 -8.24 -2.60 -9.39
C ILE A 75 -7.44 -3.20 -10.55
N ARG A 76 -8.09 -3.55 -11.64
CA ARG A 76 -7.41 -4.16 -12.79
C ARG A 76 -6.65 -3.18 -13.64
N ASP A 77 -7.11 -1.95 -13.69
CA ASP A 77 -6.56 -0.93 -14.58
C ASP A 77 -5.49 -0.07 -13.90
N VAL A 78 -5.04 -0.49 -12.71
CA VAL A 78 -3.99 0.23 -12.01
C VAL A 78 -2.71 0.21 -12.84
N ARG A 79 -2.13 1.38 -13.00
CA ARG A 79 -0.87 1.55 -13.72
C ARG A 79 0.23 1.90 -12.75
N THR A 80 1.41 1.38 -13.00
CA THR A 80 2.59 1.67 -12.19
C THR A 80 3.49 2.67 -12.89
N GLY A 81 4.15 3.49 -12.11
CA GLY A 81 5.15 4.42 -12.58
C GLY A 81 6.25 4.56 -11.54
N VAL A 82 7.13 5.52 -11.74
CA VAL A 82 8.22 5.77 -10.82
C VAL A 82 8.24 7.25 -10.47
N ARG A 83 8.30 7.54 -9.18
CA ARG A 83 8.51 8.90 -8.66
C ARG A 83 9.92 8.98 -8.10
N HIS A 84 10.64 10.03 -8.43
CA HIS A 84 11.96 10.31 -7.87
C HIS A 84 11.79 11.22 -6.66
N ILE A 85 12.31 10.79 -5.52
CA ILE A 85 12.26 11.55 -4.27
C ILE A 85 13.67 11.92 -3.88
N GLU A 86 13.89 13.22 -3.71
CA GLU A 86 15.16 13.73 -3.21
C GLU A 86 15.09 13.92 -1.70
N ASN A 87 16.07 13.35 -1.00
CA ASN A 87 16.24 13.56 0.42
C ASN A 87 17.62 14.12 0.66
N GLN A 88 17.71 15.13 1.51
CA GLN A 88 18.97 15.72 1.94
C GLN A 88 19.31 15.24 3.33
N TYR A 89 20.52 14.76 3.49
CA TYR A 89 21.05 14.32 4.77
C TYR A 89 22.21 15.22 5.17
N VAL A 90 22.26 15.59 6.44
CA VAL A 90 23.29 16.47 6.98
C VAL A 90 23.88 15.85 8.24
N ARG A 91 25.15 16.15 8.51
CA ARG A 91 25.77 15.79 9.78
C ARG A 91 25.56 16.92 10.76
N ILE A 92 25.14 16.57 11.96
CA ILE A 92 24.97 17.53 13.05
C ILE A 92 26.27 17.54 13.88
N LEU A 93 26.81 18.70 14.07
CA LEU A 93 28.02 18.91 14.88
C LEU A 93 27.71 18.75 16.38
N PRO A 94 28.73 18.51 17.24
CA PRO A 94 28.50 18.36 18.67
C PRO A 94 27.81 19.54 19.34
N ASN A 95 27.93 20.74 18.76
CA ASN A 95 27.26 21.96 19.27
C ASN A 95 25.78 22.06 18.79
N GLY A 96 25.27 21.08 18.05
CA GLY A 96 23.92 21.08 17.53
C GLY A 96 23.73 21.80 16.20
N GLU A 97 24.79 22.39 15.65
CA GLU A 97 24.74 23.05 14.35
C GLU A 97 24.89 22.06 13.20
N ILE A 98 24.34 22.43 12.05
CA ILE A 98 24.48 21.64 10.83
C ILE A 98 25.83 21.93 10.18
N ASP A 99 26.55 20.88 9.80
CA ASP A 99 27.76 21.00 9.02
C ASP A 99 27.41 21.20 7.54
N PRO A 100 27.55 22.41 6.98
CA PRO A 100 27.12 22.69 5.62
C PRO A 100 27.91 21.89 4.57
N SER A 101 29.13 21.46 4.90
CA SER A 101 29.98 20.68 3.99
C SER A 101 29.53 19.21 3.89
N SER A 102 28.65 18.77 4.78
CA SER A 102 28.21 17.38 4.87
C SER A 102 26.89 17.12 4.14
N VAL A 103 26.30 18.11 3.48
CA VAL A 103 25.01 17.94 2.80
C VAL A 103 25.16 16.93 1.67
N ILE A 104 24.38 15.85 1.76
CA ILE A 104 24.33 14.80 0.76
C ILE A 104 22.90 14.71 0.25
N THR A 105 22.74 14.79 -1.07
CA THR A 105 21.45 14.59 -1.71
C THR A 105 21.35 13.15 -2.21
N VAL A 106 20.34 12.44 -1.73
CA VAL A 106 20.07 11.06 -2.17
C VAL A 106 18.76 11.04 -2.92
N VAL A 107 18.82 10.59 -4.16
CA VAL A 107 17.62 10.41 -5.00
C VAL A 107 17.18 8.96 -4.91
N ARG A 108 15.95 8.75 -4.47
CA ARG A 108 15.34 7.42 -4.40
C ARG A 108 14.26 7.30 -5.44
N LYS A 109 14.15 6.11 -6.02
CA LYS A 109 13.03 5.76 -6.89
C LYS A 109 11.95 5.10 -6.05
N GLN A 110 10.72 5.53 -6.22
CA GLN A 110 9.58 4.97 -5.52
C GLN A 110 8.50 4.61 -6.53
N THR A 111 7.98 3.39 -6.43
CA THR A 111 6.87 2.96 -7.28
C THR A 111 5.61 3.72 -6.90
N VAL A 112 4.90 4.21 -7.89
CA VAL A 112 3.61 4.88 -7.72
C VAL A 112 2.54 4.13 -8.51
N TYR A 113 1.31 4.29 -8.07
CA TYR A 113 0.13 3.63 -8.64
C TYR A 113 -0.89 4.69 -9.03
N ARG A 114 -1.56 4.47 -10.15
CA ARG A 114 -2.54 5.41 -10.67
C ARG A 114 -3.67 4.68 -11.37
N MET A 115 -4.89 5.20 -11.21
CA MET A 115 -6.07 4.75 -11.94
C MET A 115 -6.51 5.83 -12.92
N PRO A 116 -7.13 5.46 -14.06
CA PRO A 116 -7.74 6.46 -14.94
C PRO A 116 -8.84 7.21 -14.20
N CYS A 117 -8.88 8.54 -14.38
CA CYS A 117 -9.92 9.36 -13.78
C CYS A 117 -11.22 9.21 -14.57
N GLU A 118 -12.35 8.95 -13.87
CA GLU A 118 -13.64 8.75 -14.50
C GLU A 118 -14.15 9.97 -15.27
N ASN A 119 -13.87 11.17 -14.77
CA ASN A 119 -14.37 12.42 -15.34
C ASN A 119 -13.43 12.99 -16.41
N ARG A 120 -12.46 12.23 -16.81
CA ARG A 120 -11.47 12.68 -17.77
C ARG A 120 -12.01 12.58 -19.18
N ARG A 121 -12.02 13.69 -19.86
CA ARG A 121 -12.40 13.77 -21.27
C ARG A 121 -11.19 14.03 -22.16
#